data_8b76485fe3e7e0b5f6cb48383acbb69c
#
_entry.id   8b76485fe3e7e0b5f6cb48383acbb69c
#
_cell.length_a   1.000
_cell.length_b   1.000
_cell.length_c   1.000
_cell.angle_alpha   90.00
_cell.angle_beta   90.00
_cell.angle_gamma   90.00
#
_symmetry.space_group_name_H-M   'P 1'
#
loop_
_entity.id
_entity.type
_entity.pdbx_description
1 polymer ?
#
loop_
_entity_poly.entity_id
_entity_poly.type
_entity_poly.pdbx_seq_one_letter_code
_entity_poly.pdbx_strand_id
1 'polypeptide(L)'
;MKLLFPLLMSVLPAVLAQSQSPSPQPPSGVPSPKTTEVMVILTAKQGVDRQQFIRVMPAEIRATVKLYLDGEIHQWYSRGDGRGVIFVLGVKSVNEAHAIIDTLPLSKENLMDQEYIPVGPLLPLASLIGDDRARQ
;
A
#
# COMPACT_ATOMS: atom_id res chain seq x y z
N MET A 1 29.41 -31.21 -57.41
CA MET A 1 28.35 -31.51 -56.41
C MET A 1 28.93 -31.15 -55.03
N LYS A 2 28.58 -29.98 -54.48
CA LYS A 2 28.97 -29.56 -53.15
C LYS A 2 27.71 -29.51 -52.30
N LEU A 3 27.58 -30.44 -51.38
CA LEU A 3 26.49 -30.49 -50.39
C LEU A 3 26.85 -29.45 -49.29
N LEU A 4 26.04 -28.38 -49.20
CA LEU A 4 26.05 -27.48 -48.07
C LEU A 4 25.08 -27.99 -47.02
N PHE A 5 25.57 -28.34 -45.83
CA PHE A 5 24.79 -28.56 -44.65
C PHE A 5 24.53 -27.24 -43.94
N PRO A 6 23.32 -26.83 -43.63
CA PRO A 6 23.06 -25.71 -42.73
C PRO A 6 23.16 -26.20 -41.26
N LEU A 7 24.07 -25.56 -40.53
CA LEU A 7 24.25 -25.70 -39.10
C LEU A 7 23.03 -25.05 -38.36
N LEU A 8 22.21 -25.91 -37.76
CA LEU A 8 21.06 -25.48 -36.98
C LEU A 8 21.54 -25.01 -35.60
N MET A 9 21.66 -23.70 -35.42
CA MET A 9 21.98 -23.09 -34.13
C MET A 9 20.73 -23.10 -33.23
N SER A 10 20.71 -24.01 -32.26
CA SER A 10 19.67 -24.10 -31.25
C SER A 10 19.90 -23.03 -30.18
N VAL A 11 19.10 -21.95 -30.22
CA VAL A 11 19.10 -20.92 -29.16
C VAL A 11 18.22 -21.39 -28.04
N LEU A 12 18.79 -21.80 -26.91
CA LEU A 12 18.05 -22.03 -25.65
C LEU A 12 17.66 -20.65 -25.05
N PRO A 13 16.39 -20.42 -24.71
CA PRO A 13 16.05 -19.27 -23.91
C PRO A 13 16.50 -19.51 -22.46
N ALA A 14 17.38 -18.65 -21.97
CA ALA A 14 17.71 -18.56 -20.56
C ALA A 14 16.48 -18.07 -19.78
N VAL A 15 15.85 -18.96 -19.06
CA VAL A 15 14.80 -18.60 -18.07
C VAL A 15 15.51 -17.88 -16.92
N LEU A 16 15.40 -16.56 -16.88
CA LEU A 16 15.76 -15.77 -15.71
C LEU A 16 14.79 -16.11 -14.58
N ALA A 17 15.23 -16.97 -13.67
CA ALA A 17 14.55 -17.20 -12.40
C ALA A 17 14.57 -15.90 -11.61
N GLN A 18 13.44 -15.19 -11.59
CA GLN A 18 13.23 -14.06 -10.70
C GLN A 18 13.17 -14.61 -9.27
N SER A 19 14.22 -14.37 -8.50
CA SER A 19 14.23 -14.58 -7.06
C SER A 19 13.24 -13.63 -6.44
N GLN A 20 12.01 -14.07 -6.22
CA GLN A 20 11.06 -13.36 -5.39
C GLN A 20 11.59 -13.43 -3.97
N SER A 21 12.05 -12.30 -3.44
CA SER A 21 12.35 -12.18 -2.03
C SER A 21 11.09 -12.54 -1.24
N PRO A 22 11.16 -13.48 -0.28
CA PRO A 22 9.99 -13.83 0.51
C PRO A 22 9.54 -12.59 1.29
N SER A 23 8.28 -12.20 1.12
CA SER A 23 7.64 -11.20 1.99
C SER A 23 7.81 -11.63 3.44
N PRO A 24 8.14 -10.73 4.38
CA PRO A 24 8.26 -11.07 5.78
C PRO A 24 6.94 -11.67 6.27
N GLN A 25 6.92 -12.98 6.47
CA GLN A 25 5.79 -13.67 7.10
C GLN A 25 5.80 -13.35 8.60
N PRO A 26 4.63 -13.05 9.19
CA PRO A 26 4.52 -12.89 10.63
C PRO A 26 4.95 -14.22 11.30
N PRO A 27 5.56 -14.17 12.50
CA PRO A 27 5.97 -15.36 13.23
C PRO A 27 4.77 -16.29 13.44
N SER A 28 4.95 -17.57 13.09
CA SER A 28 3.91 -18.59 13.22
C SER A 28 3.45 -18.71 14.68
N GLY A 29 2.14 -18.58 14.92
CA GLY A 29 1.56 -18.75 16.27
C GLY A 29 1.03 -17.47 16.92
N VAL A 30 1.25 -16.29 16.34
CA VAL A 30 0.61 -15.05 16.80
C VAL A 30 -0.70 -14.87 16.01
N PRO A 31 -1.88 -14.79 16.66
CA PRO A 31 -3.12 -14.52 15.96
C PRO A 31 -3.03 -13.14 15.28
N SER A 32 -3.35 -13.08 13.99
CA SER A 32 -3.44 -11.79 13.28
C SER A 32 -4.66 -11.01 13.79
N PRO A 33 -4.51 -9.71 14.08
CA PRO A 33 -5.64 -8.89 14.48
C PRO A 33 -6.66 -8.81 13.32
N LYS A 34 -7.94 -8.72 13.66
CA LYS A 34 -8.96 -8.40 12.69
C LYS A 34 -8.72 -6.98 12.18
N THR A 35 -8.62 -6.80 10.87
CA THR A 35 -8.48 -5.47 10.27
C THR A 35 -9.73 -4.64 10.56
N THR A 36 -9.57 -3.48 11.17
CA THR A 36 -10.62 -2.50 11.43
C THR A 36 -10.44 -1.22 10.65
N GLU A 37 -9.21 -0.93 10.25
CA GLU A 37 -8.81 0.26 9.50
C GLU A 37 -7.64 -0.09 8.57
N VAL A 38 -7.40 0.76 7.58
CA VAL A 38 -6.20 0.66 6.73
C VAL A 38 -5.44 1.98 6.80
N MET A 39 -4.18 1.92 7.22
CA MET A 39 -3.27 3.05 7.11
C MET A 39 -2.72 3.09 5.69
N VAL A 40 -2.77 4.26 5.06
CA VAL A 40 -2.26 4.50 3.72
C VAL A 40 -1.18 5.57 3.78
N ILE A 41 0.01 5.24 3.28
CA ILE A 41 1.12 6.17 3.17
C ILE A 41 1.26 6.58 1.71
N LEU A 42 1.04 7.85 1.43
CA LEU A 42 1.19 8.43 0.10
C LEU A 42 2.49 9.23 0.06
N THR A 43 3.36 8.88 -0.87
CA THR A 43 4.65 9.53 -1.06
C THR A 43 4.76 10.07 -2.48
N ALA A 44 5.12 11.34 -2.64
CA ALA A 44 5.36 11.90 -3.97
C ALA A 44 6.47 11.11 -4.68
N LYS A 45 6.20 10.66 -5.90
CA LYS A 45 7.17 9.93 -6.73
C LYS A 45 8.39 10.78 -7.02
N GLN A 46 9.54 10.14 -7.10
CA GLN A 46 10.77 10.82 -7.52
C GLN A 46 10.66 11.23 -8.99
N GLY A 47 11.17 12.40 -9.33
CA GLY A 47 11.18 12.90 -10.70
C GLY A 47 9.84 13.45 -11.21
N VAL A 48 8.81 13.52 -10.35
CA VAL A 48 7.56 14.21 -10.71
C VAL A 48 7.82 15.69 -10.95
N ASP A 49 7.28 16.20 -12.05
CA ASP A 49 7.34 17.63 -12.33
C ASP A 49 6.55 18.42 -11.28
N ARG A 50 7.24 19.33 -10.61
CA ARG A 50 6.65 20.18 -9.58
C ARG A 50 5.45 20.97 -10.09
N GLN A 51 5.48 21.44 -11.35
CA GLN A 51 4.38 22.20 -11.93
C GLN A 51 3.14 21.32 -12.13
N GLN A 52 3.31 20.07 -12.52
CA GLN A 52 2.22 19.12 -12.62
C GLN A 52 1.59 18.88 -11.25
N PHE A 53 2.42 18.65 -10.22
CA PHE A 53 1.96 18.46 -8.84
C PHE A 53 1.14 19.68 -8.35
N ILE A 54 1.65 20.90 -8.55
CA ILE A 54 0.97 22.14 -8.13
C ILE A 54 -0.38 22.32 -8.85
N ARG A 55 -0.48 21.95 -10.14
CA ARG A 55 -1.75 22.06 -10.89
C ARG A 55 -2.84 21.15 -10.34
N VAL A 56 -2.47 19.96 -9.88
CA VAL A 56 -3.43 18.95 -9.37
C VAL A 56 -3.83 19.23 -7.91
N MET A 57 -2.95 19.84 -7.13
CA MET A 57 -3.10 20.03 -5.69
C MET A 57 -4.42 20.66 -5.24
N PRO A 58 -4.99 21.71 -5.90
CA PRO A 58 -6.27 22.28 -5.46
C PRO A 58 -7.45 21.29 -5.57
N ALA A 59 -7.42 20.40 -6.57
CA ALA A 59 -8.44 19.36 -6.73
C ALA A 59 -8.22 18.23 -5.70
N GLU A 60 -6.96 17.85 -5.44
CA GLU A 60 -6.58 16.90 -4.42
C GLU A 60 -7.06 17.32 -3.04
N ILE A 61 -6.78 18.54 -2.62
CA ILE A 61 -7.21 19.07 -1.32
C ILE A 61 -8.73 18.98 -1.17
N ARG A 62 -9.50 19.39 -2.19
CA ARG A 62 -10.96 19.32 -2.13
C ARG A 62 -11.48 17.90 -2.02
N ALA A 63 -10.90 16.97 -2.79
CA ALA A 63 -11.28 15.57 -2.77
C ALA A 63 -10.94 14.91 -1.41
N THR A 64 -9.77 15.19 -0.87
CA THR A 64 -9.34 14.69 0.45
C THR A 64 -10.22 15.22 1.58
N VAL A 65 -10.54 16.53 1.58
CA VAL A 65 -11.46 17.12 2.57
C VAL A 65 -12.84 16.48 2.48
N LYS A 66 -13.33 16.22 1.26
CA LYS A 66 -14.62 15.53 1.10
C LYS A 66 -14.60 14.13 1.71
N LEU A 67 -13.58 13.33 1.44
CA LEU A 67 -13.45 12.00 2.04
C LEU A 67 -13.38 12.04 3.58
N TYR A 68 -12.75 13.06 4.14
CA TYR A 68 -12.71 13.26 5.58
C TYR A 68 -14.10 13.62 6.16
N LEU A 69 -14.82 14.53 5.50
CA LEU A 69 -16.17 14.93 5.93
C LEU A 69 -17.19 13.80 5.75
N ASP A 70 -17.02 12.95 4.74
CA ASP A 70 -17.85 11.76 4.51
C ASP A 70 -17.53 10.61 5.50
N GLY A 71 -16.47 10.74 6.33
CA GLY A 71 -16.06 9.73 7.30
C GLY A 71 -15.26 8.57 6.73
N GLU A 72 -14.83 8.65 5.47
CA GLU A 72 -13.96 7.64 4.84
C GLU A 72 -12.53 7.73 5.39
N ILE A 73 -12.04 8.96 5.62
CA ILE A 73 -10.77 9.22 6.31
C ILE A 73 -11.07 9.51 7.78
N HIS A 74 -10.62 8.64 8.66
CA HIS A 74 -10.75 8.85 10.11
C HIS A 74 -9.69 9.81 10.65
N GLN A 75 -8.46 9.70 10.14
CA GLN A 75 -7.34 10.54 10.54
C GLN A 75 -6.43 10.82 9.34
N TRP A 76 -5.77 11.95 9.35
CA TRP A 76 -4.82 12.36 8.35
C TRP A 76 -3.66 13.14 8.95
N TYR A 77 -2.48 12.93 8.37
CA TYR A 77 -1.25 13.56 8.84
C TYR A 77 -0.38 13.95 7.66
N SER A 78 0.31 15.09 7.78
CA SER A 78 1.47 15.36 6.92
C SER A 78 2.66 14.57 7.42
N ARG A 79 3.45 14.01 6.52
CA ARG A 79 4.72 13.38 6.89
C ARG A 79 5.72 14.44 7.35
N GLY A 80 6.44 14.15 8.43
CA GLY A 80 7.44 15.07 8.98
C GLY A 80 8.62 15.36 8.04
N ASP A 81 8.86 14.48 7.05
CA ASP A 81 9.86 14.68 6.00
C ASP A 81 9.37 15.55 4.83
N GLY A 82 8.11 16.01 4.87
CA GLY A 82 7.50 16.83 3.82
C GLY A 82 7.22 16.10 2.50
N ARG A 83 7.39 14.77 2.44
CA ARG A 83 7.31 13.98 1.20
C ARG A 83 5.92 13.43 0.89
N GLY A 84 4.93 13.71 1.70
CA GLY A 84 3.59 13.20 1.49
C GLY A 84 2.70 13.24 2.71
N VAL A 85 1.70 12.36 2.71
CA VAL A 85 0.67 12.30 3.75
C VAL A 85 0.44 10.86 4.20
N ILE A 86 -0.17 10.72 5.38
CA ILE A 86 -0.65 9.46 5.92
C ILE A 86 -2.14 9.61 6.18
N PHE A 87 -2.93 8.67 5.68
CA PHE A 87 -4.37 8.57 5.97
C PHE A 87 -4.65 7.31 6.78
N VAL A 88 -5.61 7.36 7.67
CA VAL A 88 -6.21 6.19 8.31
C VAL A 88 -7.65 6.12 7.81
N LEU A 89 -7.94 5.08 7.02
CA LEU A 89 -9.23 4.86 6.39
C LEU A 89 -10.09 3.89 7.22
N GLY A 90 -11.37 4.21 7.38
CA GLY A 90 -12.34 3.42 8.13
C GLY A 90 -12.83 2.17 7.37
N VAL A 91 -11.94 1.45 6.70
CA VAL A 91 -12.26 0.28 5.86
C VAL A 91 -11.61 -0.99 6.39
N LYS A 92 -12.16 -2.15 6.03
CA LYS A 92 -11.77 -3.46 6.58
C LYS A 92 -10.86 -4.26 5.67
N SER A 93 -10.55 -3.75 4.49
CA SER A 93 -9.65 -4.42 3.54
C SER A 93 -8.81 -3.42 2.75
N VAL A 94 -7.65 -3.91 2.30
CA VAL A 94 -6.76 -3.15 1.43
C VAL A 94 -7.43 -2.83 0.08
N ASN A 95 -8.29 -3.72 -0.43
CA ASN A 95 -9.01 -3.48 -1.69
C ASN A 95 -9.98 -2.30 -1.58
N GLU A 96 -10.70 -2.18 -0.47
CA GLU A 96 -11.57 -1.03 -0.21
C GLU A 96 -10.74 0.25 -0.10
N ALA A 97 -9.60 0.21 0.59
CA ALA A 97 -8.69 1.35 0.68
C ALA A 97 -8.18 1.80 -0.70
N HIS A 98 -7.77 0.85 -1.56
CA HIS A 98 -7.40 1.15 -2.95
C HIS A 98 -8.53 1.85 -3.70
N ALA A 99 -9.76 1.34 -3.61
CA ALA A 99 -10.91 1.92 -4.31
C ALA A 99 -11.15 3.39 -3.91
N ILE A 100 -10.92 3.76 -2.66
CA ILE A 100 -11.02 5.14 -2.18
C ILE A 100 -9.86 5.99 -2.69
N ILE A 101 -8.62 5.55 -2.49
CA ILE A 101 -7.41 6.31 -2.84
C ILE A 101 -7.31 6.54 -4.34
N ASP A 102 -7.72 5.57 -5.16
CA ASP A 102 -7.71 5.69 -6.62
C ASP A 102 -8.69 6.75 -7.15
N THR A 103 -9.61 7.24 -6.32
CA THR A 103 -10.47 8.39 -6.67
C THR A 103 -9.77 9.73 -6.57
N LEU A 104 -8.66 9.80 -5.82
CA LEU A 104 -7.92 11.02 -5.59
C LEU A 104 -7.17 11.49 -6.84
N PRO A 105 -7.17 12.81 -7.14
CA PRO A 105 -6.54 13.36 -8.34
C PRO A 105 -5.05 13.04 -8.50
N LEU A 106 -4.25 13.11 -7.42
CA LEU A 106 -2.82 12.77 -7.49
C LEU A 106 -2.59 11.28 -7.79
N SER A 107 -3.49 10.40 -7.32
CA SER A 107 -3.44 8.97 -7.63
C SER A 107 -3.82 8.71 -9.08
N LYS A 108 -4.87 9.37 -9.61
CA LYS A 108 -5.28 9.27 -11.02
C LYS A 108 -4.19 9.71 -11.99
N GLU A 109 -3.44 10.75 -11.63
CA GLU A 109 -2.29 11.25 -12.40
C GLU A 109 -1.01 10.42 -12.18
N ASN A 110 -1.07 9.36 -11.35
CA ASN A 110 0.05 8.49 -11.03
C ASN A 110 1.27 9.24 -10.46
N LEU A 111 1.02 10.27 -9.64
CA LEU A 111 2.06 11.13 -9.06
C LEU A 111 2.53 10.66 -7.68
N MET A 112 1.86 9.68 -7.08
CA MET A 112 2.14 9.17 -5.74
C MET A 112 2.50 7.69 -5.76
N ASP A 113 3.47 7.31 -4.93
CA ASP A 113 3.65 5.94 -4.47
C ASP A 113 2.70 5.69 -3.30
N GLN A 114 2.12 4.51 -3.26
CA GLN A 114 1.06 4.14 -2.31
C GLN A 114 1.49 2.90 -1.54
N GLU A 115 1.47 2.98 -0.21
CA GLU A 115 1.69 1.85 0.68
C GLU A 115 0.46 1.65 1.56
N TYR A 116 0.00 0.42 1.73
CA TYR A 116 -1.21 0.07 2.47
C TYR A 116 -0.87 -0.89 3.60
N ILE A 117 -1.22 -0.51 4.82
CA ILE A 117 -0.97 -1.29 6.02
C ILE A 117 -2.31 -1.55 6.72
N PRO A 118 -2.87 -2.78 6.64
CA PRO A 118 -4.05 -3.13 7.42
C PRO A 118 -3.72 -3.09 8.90
N VAL A 119 -4.54 -2.44 9.69
CA VAL A 119 -4.37 -2.28 11.13
C VAL A 119 -5.62 -2.74 11.88
N GLY A 120 -5.45 -3.13 13.13
CA GLY A 120 -6.52 -3.58 14.00
C GLY A 120 -6.17 -3.39 15.46
N PRO A 121 -7.03 -3.85 16.39
CA PRO A 121 -6.79 -3.72 17.81
C PRO A 121 -5.45 -4.31 18.24
N LEU A 122 -4.80 -3.67 19.20
CA LEU A 122 -3.54 -4.14 19.76
C LEU A 122 -3.76 -5.44 20.57
N LEU A 123 -3.42 -6.58 19.97
CA LEU A 123 -3.69 -7.92 20.51
C LEU A 123 -3.11 -8.21 21.91
N PRO A 124 -1.86 -7.77 22.25
CA PRO A 124 -1.31 -8.05 23.58
C PRO A 124 -2.13 -7.51 24.74
N LEU A 125 -2.90 -6.44 24.53
CA LEU A 125 -3.76 -5.90 25.59
C LEU A 125 -4.90 -6.85 25.96
N ALA A 126 -5.48 -7.58 25.01
CA ALA A 126 -6.52 -8.58 25.27
C ALA A 126 -5.97 -9.74 26.12
N SER A 127 -4.71 -10.15 25.88
CA SER A 127 -4.04 -11.20 26.65
C SER A 127 -3.70 -10.77 28.08
N LEU A 128 -3.43 -9.49 28.28
CA LEU A 128 -3.13 -8.95 29.62
C LEU A 128 -4.40 -8.77 30.48
N ILE A 129 -5.55 -8.55 29.85
CA ILE A 129 -6.84 -8.34 30.56
C ILE A 129 -7.59 -9.67 30.75
N GLY A 130 -7.30 -10.70 29.95
CA GLY A 130 -8.10 -11.91 29.85
C GLY A 130 -7.86 -13.01 30.88
N ASP A 131 -6.76 -12.97 31.64
CA ASP A 131 -6.33 -14.10 32.50
C ASP A 131 -6.86 -14.07 33.94
N ASP A 132 -7.54 -13.05 34.36
CA ASP A 132 -8.11 -12.99 35.73
C ASP A 132 -9.36 -13.86 35.92
N ARG A 133 -9.99 -14.36 34.85
CA ARG A 133 -11.17 -15.23 34.92
C ARG A 133 -10.85 -16.71 35.11
N ALA A 134 -9.60 -17.10 34.97
CA ALA A 134 -9.16 -18.50 35.14
C ALA A 134 -8.63 -18.81 36.53
N ARG A 135 -8.66 -17.85 37.47
CA ARG A 135 -8.17 -18.01 38.85
C ARG A 135 -9.25 -17.94 39.95
N GLN A 136 -10.54 -18.07 39.56
CA GLN A 136 -11.64 -18.22 40.54
C GLN A 136 -12.22 -19.62 40.50
#